data_c5cbd06a10cf91f37e85b68ac4c054f2
#
_entry.id   c5cbd06a10cf91f37e85b68ac4c054f2
#
_cell.length_a   1.000
_cell.length_b   1.000
_cell.length_c   1.000
_cell.angle_alpha   90.00
_cell.angle_beta   90.00
_cell.angle_gamma   90.00
#
_symmetry.space_group_name_H-M   'P 1'
#
loop_
_entity.id
_entity.type
_entity.pdbx_description
1 polymer ?
#
loop_
_entity_poly.entity_id
_entity_poly.type
_entity_poly.pdbx_seq_one_letter_code
_entity_poly.pdbx_strand_id
1 'polypeptide(L)'
;MENEAVEKARAQIVKAAQKMAGQNMLPGSWGNISIKINKNAYAITPSGRGYDNLTPDDITIVDAAGQTLDGALIPSSELPLHLAIYKALPEANAVVHTHSIYASACAAARRDIPPLIEDMVQIMGGAVHCAEYALPGTETLAQNVIKAMNGKRAALLSNHGVAAWGVTLDEAMMVAGIVEKAAQLYCITQSLGGAVLLPQSDIDAMHGFYEAHYRKRQLGEE
;
A
#
# COMPACT_ATOMS: atom_id res chain seq x y z
N MET A 1 22.52 3.71 -16.86
CA MET A 1 22.04 2.83 -15.75
C MET A 1 21.17 3.59 -14.75
N GLU A 2 21.65 4.70 -14.15
CA GLU A 2 20.84 5.44 -13.16
C GLU A 2 19.61 6.11 -13.80
N ASN A 3 19.77 6.75 -14.95
CA ASN A 3 18.66 7.35 -15.71
C ASN A 3 17.64 6.31 -16.20
N GLU A 4 18.08 5.13 -16.62
CA GLU A 4 17.21 4.04 -17.07
C GLU A 4 16.32 3.49 -15.93
N ALA A 5 16.88 3.37 -14.72
CA ALA A 5 16.12 2.94 -13.55
C ALA A 5 15.05 3.97 -13.14
N VAL A 6 15.37 5.26 -13.26
CA VAL A 6 14.42 6.37 -13.02
C VAL A 6 13.27 6.30 -14.01
N GLU A 7 13.56 6.24 -15.31
CA GLU A 7 12.54 6.18 -16.36
C GLU A 7 11.65 4.94 -16.24
N LYS A 8 12.25 3.79 -15.89
CA LYS A 8 11.49 2.56 -15.62
C LYS A 8 10.54 2.74 -14.44
N ALA A 9 11.01 3.32 -13.33
CA ALA A 9 10.17 3.56 -12.14
C ALA A 9 9.01 4.53 -12.45
N ARG A 10 9.27 5.61 -13.18
CA ARG A 10 8.26 6.56 -13.64
C ARG A 10 7.17 5.87 -14.47
N ALA A 11 7.57 5.12 -15.48
CA ALA A 11 6.64 4.39 -16.35
C ALA A 11 5.81 3.34 -15.59
N GLN A 12 6.42 2.63 -14.64
CA GLN A 12 5.73 1.66 -13.79
C GLN A 12 4.68 2.33 -12.90
N ILE A 13 5.01 3.46 -12.27
CA ILE A 13 4.07 4.21 -11.41
C ILE A 13 2.88 4.70 -12.22
N VAL A 14 3.10 5.29 -13.40
CA VAL A 14 2.01 5.77 -14.26
C VAL A 14 1.06 4.64 -14.63
N LYS A 15 1.59 3.51 -15.11
CA LYS A 15 0.79 2.34 -15.47
C LYS A 15 -0.02 1.81 -14.27
N ALA A 16 0.61 1.74 -13.11
CA ALA A 16 -0.03 1.28 -11.87
C ALA A 16 -1.15 2.24 -11.43
N ALA A 17 -0.87 3.55 -11.42
CA ALA A 17 -1.83 4.57 -11.02
C ALA A 17 -3.08 4.57 -11.92
N GLN A 18 -2.90 4.51 -13.24
CA GLN A 18 -4.00 4.41 -14.20
C GLN A 18 -4.83 3.13 -14.01
N LYS A 19 -4.17 1.97 -13.80
CA LYS A 19 -4.85 0.70 -13.52
C LYS A 19 -5.67 0.77 -12.24
N MET A 20 -5.12 1.30 -11.15
CA MET A 20 -5.79 1.38 -9.85
C MET A 20 -6.92 2.42 -9.87
N ALA A 21 -6.75 3.54 -10.57
CA ALA A 21 -7.82 4.51 -10.78
C ALA A 21 -9.01 3.88 -11.53
N GLY A 22 -8.76 3.11 -12.59
CA GLY A 22 -9.78 2.34 -13.30
C GLY A 22 -10.48 1.27 -12.44
N GLN A 23 -9.89 0.88 -11.33
CA GLN A 23 -10.46 -0.05 -10.33
C GLN A 23 -11.13 0.67 -9.15
N ASN A 24 -11.29 1.99 -9.20
CA ASN A 24 -11.83 2.84 -8.12
C ASN A 24 -11.05 2.75 -6.79
N MET A 25 -9.77 2.42 -6.85
CA MET A 25 -8.89 2.40 -5.67
C MET A 25 -8.24 3.76 -5.42
N LEU A 26 -8.10 4.58 -6.47
CA LEU A 26 -7.54 5.93 -6.45
C LEU A 26 -8.57 6.92 -7.02
N PRO A 27 -9.57 7.37 -6.24
CA PRO A 27 -10.59 8.27 -6.74
C PRO A 27 -10.04 9.68 -6.98
N GLY A 28 -10.16 10.20 -8.20
CA GLY A 28 -9.70 11.55 -8.57
C GLY A 28 -8.18 11.67 -8.49
N SER A 29 -7.68 12.44 -7.52
CA SER A 29 -6.23 12.61 -7.24
C SER A 29 -5.83 12.08 -5.85
N TRP A 30 -6.72 11.33 -5.20
CA TRP A 30 -6.51 10.80 -3.86
C TRP A 30 -5.80 9.45 -3.89
N GLY A 31 -4.97 9.23 -2.86
CA GLY A 31 -4.04 8.12 -2.82
C GLY A 31 -2.73 8.47 -3.54
N ASN A 32 -1.74 7.61 -3.44
CA ASN A 32 -0.41 7.84 -4.03
C ASN A 32 0.39 6.55 -4.11
N ILE A 33 1.38 6.55 -5.02
CA ILE A 33 2.21 5.38 -5.30
C ILE A 33 3.67 5.82 -5.33
N SER A 34 4.55 5.03 -4.73
CA SER A 34 6.00 5.24 -4.84
C SER A 34 6.77 3.96 -5.10
N ILE A 35 7.96 4.10 -5.67
CA ILE A 35 8.96 3.05 -5.86
C ILE A 35 10.31 3.54 -5.32
N LYS A 36 10.98 2.70 -4.56
CA LYS A 36 12.36 2.89 -4.14
C LYS A 36 13.28 2.46 -5.30
N ILE A 37 13.94 3.43 -5.94
CA ILE A 37 14.87 3.19 -7.05
C ILE A 37 16.18 2.62 -6.52
N ASN A 38 16.68 3.23 -5.45
CA ASN A 38 17.87 2.78 -4.72
C ASN A 38 17.81 3.33 -3.28
N LYS A 39 18.87 3.16 -2.47
CA LYS A 39 18.91 3.62 -1.08
C LYS A 39 18.78 5.15 -0.89
N ASN A 40 18.98 5.94 -1.94
CA ASN A 40 19.02 7.40 -1.89
C ASN A 40 17.98 8.06 -2.81
N ALA A 41 17.20 7.30 -3.58
CA ALA A 41 16.26 7.85 -4.56
C ALA A 41 14.95 7.07 -4.60
N TYR A 42 13.84 7.82 -4.57
CA TYR A 42 12.46 7.32 -4.57
C TYR A 42 11.66 8.08 -5.62
N ALA A 43 10.93 7.35 -6.46
CA ALA A 43 9.95 7.92 -7.37
C ALA A 43 8.58 7.95 -6.69
N ILE A 44 7.83 9.05 -6.80
CA ILE A 44 6.50 9.19 -6.18
C ILE A 44 5.56 10.00 -7.08
N THR A 45 4.27 9.65 -7.05
CA THR A 45 3.21 10.42 -7.71
C THR A 45 3.15 11.85 -7.19
N PRO A 46 2.84 12.85 -8.06
CA PRO A 46 2.73 14.23 -7.67
C PRO A 46 1.46 14.53 -6.87
N SER A 47 1.47 15.61 -6.11
CA SER A 47 0.32 16.10 -5.38
C SER A 47 -0.72 16.72 -6.32
N GLY A 48 -2.02 16.40 -6.10
CA GLY A 48 -3.15 17.07 -6.74
C GLY A 48 -3.33 16.82 -8.25
N ARG A 49 -2.68 15.80 -8.82
CA ARG A 49 -2.85 15.39 -10.22
C ARG A 49 -3.78 14.18 -10.34
N GLY A 50 -4.74 14.28 -11.29
CA GLY A 50 -5.57 13.12 -11.65
C GLY A 50 -4.75 12.06 -12.40
N TYR A 51 -5.08 10.81 -12.19
CA TYR A 51 -4.30 9.68 -12.71
C TYR A 51 -4.55 9.35 -14.17
N ASP A 52 -5.71 9.76 -14.74
CA ASP A 52 -6.09 9.44 -16.13
C ASP A 52 -5.11 9.99 -17.17
N ASN A 53 -4.55 11.17 -16.91
CA ASN A 53 -3.63 11.88 -17.82
C ASN A 53 -2.21 11.96 -17.26
N LEU A 54 -1.88 11.16 -16.25
CA LEU A 54 -0.55 11.14 -15.66
C LEU A 54 0.48 10.61 -16.67
N THR A 55 1.60 11.32 -16.79
CA THR A 55 2.73 10.95 -17.66
C THR A 55 3.97 10.63 -16.83
N PRO A 56 4.99 9.94 -17.39
CA PRO A 56 6.24 9.69 -16.67
C PRO A 56 6.93 10.96 -16.17
N ASP A 57 6.86 12.06 -16.94
CA ASP A 57 7.48 13.35 -16.57
C ASP A 57 6.80 14.02 -15.37
N ASP A 58 5.57 13.62 -15.04
CA ASP A 58 4.86 14.11 -13.86
C ASP A 58 5.37 13.46 -12.55
N ILE A 59 6.06 12.32 -12.62
CA ILE A 59 6.55 11.59 -11.46
C ILE A 59 7.81 12.26 -10.90
N THR A 60 7.74 12.63 -9.62
CA THR A 60 8.83 13.32 -8.92
C THR A 60 9.79 12.32 -8.31
N ILE A 61 11.09 12.60 -8.43
CA ILE A 61 12.16 11.84 -7.77
C ILE A 61 12.61 12.63 -6.54
N VAL A 62 12.66 11.95 -5.40
CA VAL A 62 13.06 12.55 -4.12
C VAL A 62 14.16 11.73 -3.46
N ASP A 63 14.91 12.36 -2.55
CA ASP A 63 15.86 11.66 -1.70
C ASP A 63 15.22 11.13 -0.41
N ALA A 64 16.02 10.49 0.45
CA ALA A 64 15.55 9.95 1.72
C ALA A 64 15.15 11.02 2.76
N ALA A 65 15.52 12.29 2.53
CA ALA A 65 15.10 13.43 3.33
C ALA A 65 13.84 14.11 2.76
N GLY A 66 13.31 13.62 1.63
CA GLY A 66 12.15 14.17 0.95
C GLY A 66 12.46 15.38 0.07
N GLN A 67 13.74 15.67 -0.21
CA GLN A 67 14.14 16.74 -1.11
C GLN A 67 14.00 16.29 -2.56
N THR A 68 13.45 17.14 -3.41
CA THR A 68 13.31 16.83 -4.84
C THR A 68 14.69 16.80 -5.50
N LEU A 69 14.99 15.66 -6.14
CA LEU A 69 16.19 15.45 -6.95
C LEU A 69 15.92 15.72 -8.43
N ASP A 70 14.72 15.36 -8.91
CA ASP A 70 14.29 15.55 -10.30
C ASP A 70 12.76 15.59 -10.40
N GLY A 71 12.24 16.32 -11.40
CA GLY A 71 10.81 16.54 -11.63
C GLY A 71 10.37 17.96 -11.31
N ALA A 72 9.37 18.44 -12.08
CA ALA A 72 8.86 19.82 -11.98
C ALA A 72 7.69 19.96 -11.02
N LEU A 73 7.03 18.86 -10.63
CA LEU A 73 5.84 18.87 -9.79
C LEU A 73 6.18 18.67 -8.32
N ILE A 74 5.29 19.16 -7.46
CA ILE A 74 5.38 18.93 -6.02
C ILE A 74 5.05 17.46 -5.74
N PRO A 75 5.90 16.70 -5.01
CA PRO A 75 5.61 15.33 -4.63
C PRO A 75 4.36 15.25 -3.75
N SER A 76 3.75 14.07 -3.67
CA SER A 76 2.61 13.82 -2.79
C SER A 76 2.84 14.37 -1.38
N SER A 77 1.83 15.02 -0.81
CA SER A 77 1.85 15.50 0.59
C SER A 77 2.01 14.36 1.62
N GLU A 78 1.82 13.12 1.20
CA GLU A 78 2.00 11.92 2.05
C GLU A 78 3.35 11.23 1.85
N LEU A 79 4.30 11.89 1.17
CA LEU A 79 5.69 11.44 1.08
C LEU A 79 6.29 11.02 2.43
N PRO A 80 6.03 11.72 3.58
CA PRO A 80 6.54 11.29 4.88
C PRO A 80 6.10 9.87 5.27
N LEU A 81 4.87 9.47 4.96
CA LEU A 81 4.37 8.11 5.19
C LEU A 81 5.17 7.08 4.39
N HIS A 82 5.39 7.34 3.09
CA HIS A 82 6.15 6.43 2.22
C HIS A 82 7.58 6.26 2.70
N LEU A 83 8.28 7.36 2.98
CA LEU A 83 9.66 7.32 3.46
C LEU A 83 9.79 6.61 4.82
N ALA A 84 8.80 6.79 5.71
CA ALA A 84 8.77 6.08 6.99
C ALA A 84 8.59 4.56 6.80
N ILE A 85 7.74 4.11 5.86
CA ILE A 85 7.59 2.70 5.53
C ILE A 85 8.91 2.12 5.00
N TYR A 86 9.57 2.78 4.04
CA TYR A 86 10.87 2.33 3.53
C TYR A 86 11.96 2.27 4.60
N LYS A 87 11.93 3.19 5.55
CA LYS A 87 12.88 3.22 6.67
C LYS A 87 12.64 2.10 7.67
N ALA A 88 11.37 1.83 7.99
CA ALA A 88 10.98 0.82 8.97
C ALA A 88 11.03 -0.61 8.42
N LEU A 89 10.80 -0.78 7.12
CA LEU A 89 10.70 -2.05 6.43
C LEU A 89 11.71 -2.09 5.26
N PRO A 90 12.96 -2.52 5.51
CA PRO A 90 14.03 -2.49 4.50
C PRO A 90 13.72 -3.26 3.21
N GLU A 91 12.89 -4.29 3.28
CA GLU A 91 12.43 -5.10 2.15
C GLU A 91 11.44 -4.36 1.25
N ALA A 92 10.77 -3.30 1.75
CA ALA A 92 9.83 -2.54 0.97
C ALA A 92 10.56 -1.81 -0.18
N ASN A 93 10.15 -2.10 -1.42
CA ASN A 93 10.62 -1.41 -2.61
C ASN A 93 9.49 -0.64 -3.33
N ALA A 94 8.23 -0.88 -2.96
CA ALA A 94 7.09 -0.10 -3.42
C ALA A 94 6.07 0.10 -2.30
N VAL A 95 5.42 1.26 -2.31
CA VAL A 95 4.32 1.60 -1.40
C VAL A 95 3.14 2.12 -2.21
N VAL A 96 1.96 1.62 -1.89
CA VAL A 96 0.68 2.02 -2.48
C VAL A 96 -0.23 2.48 -1.34
N HIS A 97 -0.67 3.72 -1.41
CA HIS A 97 -1.70 4.25 -0.52
C HIS A 97 -2.97 4.49 -1.32
N THR A 98 -4.09 3.95 -0.86
CA THR A 98 -5.39 4.03 -1.54
C THR A 98 -6.48 4.58 -0.64
N HIS A 99 -7.50 5.17 -1.28
CA HIS A 99 -8.76 5.57 -0.66
C HIS A 99 -9.90 4.65 -1.14
N SER A 100 -9.62 3.38 -1.31
CA SER A 100 -10.58 2.37 -1.74
C SER A 100 -11.76 2.28 -0.75
N ILE A 101 -12.96 2.04 -1.28
CA ILE A 101 -14.23 2.33 -0.57
C ILE A 101 -14.38 1.52 0.71
N TYR A 102 -14.20 0.19 0.63
CA TYR A 102 -14.46 -0.69 1.78
C TYR A 102 -13.35 -0.63 2.82
N ALA A 103 -12.08 -0.53 2.41
CA ALA A 103 -10.98 -0.31 3.34
C ALA A 103 -11.15 1.04 4.07
N SER A 104 -11.56 2.11 3.33
CA SER A 104 -11.87 3.41 3.93
C SER A 104 -13.08 3.34 4.87
N ALA A 105 -14.09 2.51 4.58
CA ALA A 105 -15.24 2.30 5.47
C ALA A 105 -14.80 1.65 6.80
N CYS A 106 -13.96 0.60 6.74
CA CYS A 106 -13.37 -0.01 7.95
C CYS A 106 -12.51 1.00 8.72
N ALA A 107 -11.69 1.79 8.01
CA ALA A 107 -10.84 2.84 8.59
C ALA A 107 -11.67 3.94 9.26
N ALA A 108 -12.76 4.39 8.65
CA ALA A 108 -13.67 5.39 9.22
C ALA A 108 -14.40 4.88 10.46
N ALA A 109 -14.74 3.58 10.48
CA ALA A 109 -15.31 2.91 11.65
C ALA A 109 -14.27 2.56 12.71
N ARG A 110 -12.96 2.78 12.43
CA ARG A 110 -11.82 2.38 13.26
C ARG A 110 -11.87 0.90 13.63
N ARG A 111 -12.19 0.07 12.65
CA ARG A 111 -12.31 -1.38 12.78
C ARG A 111 -11.17 -2.06 12.02
N ASP A 112 -10.50 -2.96 12.70
CA ASP A 112 -9.58 -3.89 12.06
C ASP A 112 -10.35 -4.79 11.08
N ILE A 113 -9.69 -5.23 10.01
CA ILE A 113 -10.23 -6.30 9.14
C ILE A 113 -9.73 -7.61 9.71
N PRO A 114 -10.63 -8.45 10.26
CA PRO A 114 -10.23 -9.70 10.90
C PRO A 114 -9.82 -10.76 9.85
N PRO A 115 -9.16 -11.86 10.25
CA PRO A 115 -8.71 -12.92 9.34
C PRO A 115 -9.89 -13.80 8.88
N LEU A 116 -10.62 -13.37 7.84
CA LEU A 116 -11.89 -13.96 7.42
C LEU A 116 -11.81 -14.76 6.11
N ILE A 117 -10.74 -14.63 5.31
CA ILE A 117 -10.57 -15.34 4.03
C ILE A 117 -9.12 -15.77 3.81
N GLU A 118 -8.94 -16.88 3.08
CA GLU A 118 -7.64 -17.54 2.90
C GLU A 118 -6.62 -16.68 2.18
N ASP A 119 -6.97 -16.03 1.07
CA ASP A 119 -6.01 -15.20 0.31
C ASP A 119 -5.49 -14.01 1.11
N MET A 120 -6.33 -13.42 1.97
CA MET A 120 -5.89 -12.37 2.90
C MET A 120 -4.89 -12.92 3.91
N VAL A 121 -5.20 -14.04 4.57
CA VAL A 121 -4.33 -14.55 5.64
C VAL A 121 -3.04 -15.14 5.11
N GLN A 122 -3.02 -15.67 3.89
CA GLN A 122 -1.80 -16.10 3.20
C GLN A 122 -0.81 -14.92 3.08
N ILE A 123 -1.29 -13.76 2.65
CA ILE A 123 -0.46 -12.59 2.40
C ILE A 123 -0.16 -11.82 3.70
N MET A 124 -1.15 -11.67 4.57
CA MET A 124 -1.07 -10.81 5.75
C MET A 124 -0.62 -11.54 7.03
N GLY A 125 -0.75 -12.86 7.08
CA GLY A 125 -0.50 -13.62 8.30
C GLY A 125 -1.43 -13.25 9.46
N GLY A 126 -2.65 -12.77 9.17
CA GLY A 126 -3.63 -12.39 10.19
C GLY A 126 -4.45 -11.15 9.83
N ALA A 127 -4.91 -10.42 10.83
CA ALA A 127 -5.72 -9.21 10.68
C ALA A 127 -4.94 -8.05 10.04
N VAL A 128 -5.66 -7.13 9.37
CA VAL A 128 -5.16 -5.80 8.99
C VAL A 128 -5.63 -4.80 10.04
N HIS A 129 -4.67 -4.20 10.76
CA HIS A 129 -4.98 -3.31 11.87
C HIS A 129 -5.22 -1.88 11.42
N CYS A 130 -6.06 -1.16 12.18
CA CYS A 130 -6.34 0.25 11.98
C CYS A 130 -5.41 1.09 12.86
N ALA A 131 -4.61 1.96 12.25
CA ALA A 131 -3.73 2.88 12.94
C ALA A 131 -4.50 3.95 13.71
N GLU A 132 -3.94 4.44 14.80
CA GLU A 132 -4.47 5.61 15.50
C GLU A 132 -4.51 6.83 14.58
N TYR A 133 -5.56 7.64 14.73
CA TYR A 133 -5.73 8.83 13.90
C TYR A 133 -4.65 9.87 14.15
N ALA A 134 -4.13 10.43 13.08
CA ALA A 134 -3.35 11.65 13.05
C ALA A 134 -3.61 12.39 11.73
N LEU A 135 -3.25 13.67 11.65
CA LEU A 135 -3.42 14.45 10.43
C LEU A 135 -2.58 13.88 9.28
N PRO A 136 -3.13 13.81 8.05
CA PRO A 136 -2.40 13.42 6.86
C PRO A 136 -1.10 14.23 6.65
N GLY A 137 -0.06 13.58 6.14
CA GLY A 137 1.24 14.21 5.89
C GLY A 137 2.10 14.43 7.15
N THR A 138 1.65 14.06 8.34
CA THR A 138 2.42 14.21 9.58
C THR A 138 3.28 12.98 9.88
N GLU A 139 4.39 13.20 10.59
CA GLU A 139 5.23 12.12 11.10
C GLU A 139 4.47 11.24 12.10
N THR A 140 3.58 11.82 12.90
CA THR A 140 2.72 11.09 13.84
C THR A 140 1.86 10.05 13.12
N LEU A 141 1.23 10.42 12.00
CA LEU A 141 0.49 9.45 11.17
C LEU A 141 1.40 8.32 10.70
N ALA A 142 2.57 8.65 10.17
CA ALA A 142 3.51 7.67 9.67
C ALA A 142 3.92 6.67 10.78
N GLN A 143 4.24 7.15 11.98
CA GLN A 143 4.58 6.29 13.14
C GLN A 143 3.40 5.40 13.57
N ASN A 144 2.19 5.94 13.60
CA ASN A 144 0.99 5.17 13.94
C ASN A 144 0.73 4.05 12.91
N VAL A 145 0.94 4.34 11.62
CA VAL A 145 0.80 3.34 10.55
C VAL A 145 1.86 2.24 10.67
N ILE A 146 3.12 2.58 10.90
CA ILE A 146 4.20 1.60 11.11
C ILE A 146 3.86 0.69 12.30
N LYS A 147 3.41 1.26 13.42
CA LYS A 147 2.99 0.49 14.60
C LYS A 147 1.82 -0.46 14.28
N ALA A 148 0.82 0.02 13.53
CA ALA A 148 -0.33 -0.81 13.13
C ALA A 148 0.06 -1.90 12.11
N MET A 149 0.99 -1.62 11.20
CA MET A 149 1.54 -2.64 10.30
C MET A 149 2.17 -3.80 11.07
N ASN A 150 2.89 -3.50 12.15
CA ASN A 150 3.54 -4.52 12.99
C ASN A 150 4.28 -5.59 12.16
N GLY A 151 5.07 -5.15 11.17
CA GLY A 151 5.80 -6.01 10.23
C GLY A 151 4.96 -6.61 9.09
N LYS A 152 3.64 -6.44 9.10
CA LYS A 152 2.73 -6.90 8.03
C LYS A 152 2.74 -5.96 6.83
N ARG A 153 2.13 -6.41 5.72
CA ARG A 153 2.21 -5.73 4.42
C ARG A 153 1.24 -4.55 4.24
N ALA A 154 0.28 -4.36 5.16
CA ALA A 154 -0.65 -3.25 5.11
C ALA A 154 -1.18 -2.85 6.49
N ALA A 155 -1.67 -1.61 6.58
CA ALA A 155 -2.48 -1.12 7.70
C ALA A 155 -3.53 -0.13 7.19
N LEU A 156 -4.67 -0.07 7.88
CA LEU A 156 -5.67 0.98 7.68
C LEU A 156 -5.23 2.27 8.39
N LEU A 157 -5.53 3.41 7.78
CA LEU A 157 -5.34 4.74 8.35
C LEU A 157 -6.70 5.26 8.83
N SER A 158 -6.90 5.45 10.13
CA SER A 158 -8.17 5.91 10.70
C SER A 158 -8.76 7.10 9.95
N ASN A 159 -10.03 7.00 9.53
CA ASN A 159 -10.78 8.02 8.81
C ASN A 159 -10.13 8.47 7.48
N HIS A 160 -9.30 7.62 6.85
CA HIS A 160 -8.50 8.01 5.71
C HIS A 160 -8.52 6.95 4.59
N GLY A 161 -7.79 5.86 4.75
CA GLY A 161 -7.64 4.83 3.71
C GLY A 161 -6.76 3.68 4.18
N VAL A 162 -5.96 3.14 3.26
CA VAL A 162 -5.04 2.03 3.53
C VAL A 162 -3.67 2.28 2.90
N ALA A 163 -2.60 1.94 3.61
CA ALA A 163 -1.24 1.86 3.05
C ALA A 163 -0.82 0.39 2.96
N ALA A 164 -0.26 0.03 1.81
CA ALA A 164 0.26 -1.29 1.51
C ALA A 164 1.67 -1.19 0.92
N TRP A 165 2.51 -2.20 1.17
CA TRP A 165 3.84 -2.26 0.60
C TRP A 165 4.16 -3.64 0.00
N GLY A 166 5.17 -3.69 -0.86
CA GLY A 166 5.70 -4.90 -1.45
C GLY A 166 7.17 -4.77 -1.83
N VAL A 167 7.82 -5.91 -2.14
CA VAL A 167 9.18 -5.91 -2.72
C VAL A 167 9.16 -5.55 -4.21
N THR A 168 7.97 -5.58 -4.83
CA THR A 168 7.70 -5.04 -6.16
C THR A 168 6.44 -4.19 -6.11
N LEU A 169 6.25 -3.33 -7.13
CA LEU A 169 5.03 -2.55 -7.26
C LEU A 169 3.80 -3.45 -7.48
N ASP A 170 3.94 -4.51 -8.26
CA ASP A 170 2.84 -5.47 -8.50
C ASP A 170 2.41 -6.17 -7.20
N GLU A 171 3.36 -6.52 -6.32
CA GLU A 171 3.04 -7.07 -5.00
C GLU A 171 2.31 -6.03 -4.12
N ALA A 172 2.78 -4.79 -4.05
CA ALA A 172 2.12 -3.74 -3.27
C ALA A 172 0.68 -3.49 -3.76
N MET A 173 0.47 -3.47 -5.08
CA MET A 173 -0.87 -3.36 -5.69
C MET A 173 -1.76 -4.56 -5.37
N MET A 174 -1.22 -5.76 -5.42
CA MET A 174 -1.93 -6.99 -5.06
C MET A 174 -2.36 -6.96 -3.59
N VAL A 175 -1.45 -6.57 -2.70
CA VAL A 175 -1.75 -6.42 -1.25
C VAL A 175 -2.89 -5.43 -1.05
N ALA A 176 -2.83 -4.23 -1.66
CA ALA A 176 -3.89 -3.24 -1.56
C ALA A 176 -5.25 -3.78 -2.07
N GLY A 177 -5.25 -4.51 -3.19
CA GLY A 177 -6.46 -5.14 -3.75
C GLY A 177 -7.06 -6.22 -2.85
N ILE A 178 -6.21 -7.04 -2.22
CA ILE A 178 -6.66 -8.08 -1.28
C ILE A 178 -7.23 -7.44 0.00
N VAL A 179 -6.63 -6.37 0.50
CA VAL A 179 -7.18 -5.62 1.66
C VAL A 179 -8.55 -5.04 1.33
N GLU A 180 -8.73 -4.43 0.16
CA GLU A 180 -10.04 -3.92 -0.28
C GLU A 180 -11.09 -5.03 -0.39
N LYS A 181 -10.74 -6.17 -1.02
CA LYS A 181 -11.61 -7.35 -1.12
C LYS A 181 -12.01 -7.87 0.28
N ALA A 182 -11.04 -8.00 1.19
CA ALA A 182 -11.30 -8.49 2.55
C ALA A 182 -12.19 -7.51 3.34
N ALA A 183 -11.96 -6.20 3.19
CA ALA A 183 -12.78 -5.15 3.78
C ALA A 183 -14.23 -5.21 3.24
N GLN A 184 -14.39 -5.40 1.93
CA GLN A 184 -15.71 -5.56 1.31
C GLN A 184 -16.47 -6.76 1.89
N LEU A 185 -15.81 -7.92 1.94
CA LEU A 185 -16.42 -9.12 2.51
C LEU A 185 -16.74 -8.94 3.99
N TYR A 186 -15.83 -8.30 4.75
CA TYR A 186 -16.09 -7.98 6.16
C TYR A 186 -17.33 -7.11 6.32
N CYS A 187 -17.45 -6.02 5.56
CA CYS A 187 -18.64 -5.16 5.60
C CYS A 187 -19.92 -5.91 5.24
N ILE A 188 -19.91 -6.75 4.20
CA ILE A 188 -21.06 -7.52 3.75
C ILE A 188 -21.47 -8.56 4.80
N THR A 189 -20.51 -9.25 5.43
CA THR A 189 -20.81 -10.29 6.45
C THR A 189 -21.49 -9.74 7.68
N GLN A 190 -21.38 -8.42 7.97
CA GLN A 190 -22.10 -7.83 9.11
C GLN A 190 -23.62 -7.97 8.95
N SER A 191 -24.15 -7.90 7.74
CA SER A 191 -25.57 -8.11 7.45
C SER A 191 -26.01 -9.59 7.50
N LEU A 192 -25.05 -10.52 7.48
CA LEU A 192 -25.25 -11.95 7.58
C LEU A 192 -25.05 -12.51 9.00
N GLY A 193 -24.89 -11.66 10.00
CA GLY A 193 -24.65 -12.06 11.39
C GLY A 193 -23.17 -12.06 11.80
N GLY A 194 -22.27 -11.56 10.95
CA GLY A 194 -20.83 -11.48 11.18
C GLY A 194 -20.04 -12.56 10.44
N ALA A 195 -18.72 -12.36 10.33
CA ALA A 195 -17.82 -13.32 9.72
C ALA A 195 -17.43 -14.43 10.72
N VAL A 196 -17.33 -15.67 10.23
CA VAL A 196 -16.64 -16.75 10.94
C VAL A 196 -15.15 -16.67 10.63
N LEU A 197 -14.33 -16.51 11.66
CA LEU A 197 -12.90 -16.30 11.48
C LEU A 197 -12.15 -17.62 11.33
N LEU A 198 -11.05 -17.58 10.60
CA LEU A 198 -10.14 -18.70 10.44
C LEU A 198 -9.39 -18.97 11.77
N PRO A 199 -9.16 -20.23 12.15
CA PRO A 199 -8.39 -20.56 13.34
C PRO A 199 -6.91 -20.21 13.14
N GLN A 200 -6.22 -19.81 14.21
CA GLN A 200 -4.83 -19.33 14.14
C GLN A 200 -3.89 -20.39 13.55
N SER A 201 -4.10 -21.68 13.86
CA SER A 201 -3.29 -22.78 13.29
C SER A 201 -3.32 -22.83 11.77
N ASP A 202 -4.49 -22.54 11.17
CA ASP A 202 -4.66 -22.60 9.73
C ASP A 202 -4.09 -21.33 9.07
N ILE A 203 -4.21 -20.18 9.76
CA ILE A 203 -3.57 -18.93 9.35
C ILE A 203 -2.06 -19.10 9.27
N ASP A 204 -1.44 -19.63 10.32
CA ASP A 204 0.00 -19.84 10.41
C ASP A 204 0.49 -20.82 9.33
N ALA A 205 -0.23 -21.91 9.11
CA ALA A 205 0.09 -22.89 8.07
C ALA A 205 0.01 -22.30 6.66
N MET A 206 -1.07 -21.57 6.35
CA MET A 206 -1.27 -20.94 5.03
C MET A 206 -0.26 -19.84 4.78
N HIS A 207 -0.01 -18.98 5.76
CA HIS A 207 0.98 -17.90 5.64
C HIS A 207 2.39 -18.44 5.48
N GLY A 208 2.77 -19.43 6.28
CA GLY A 208 4.07 -20.10 6.16
C GLY A 208 4.28 -20.75 4.79
N PHE A 209 3.26 -21.44 4.25
CA PHE A 209 3.32 -22.01 2.90
C PHE A 209 3.44 -20.93 1.81
N TYR A 210 2.67 -19.84 1.93
CA TYR A 210 2.72 -18.72 0.99
C TYR A 210 4.13 -18.10 0.93
N GLU A 211 4.69 -17.74 2.08
CA GLU A 211 6.02 -17.11 2.15
C GLU A 211 7.14 -18.07 1.66
N ALA A 212 7.03 -19.37 1.98
CA ALA A 212 8.05 -20.35 1.60
C ALA A 212 8.04 -20.71 0.10
N HIS A 213 6.87 -20.69 -0.55
CA HIS A 213 6.70 -21.26 -1.90
C HIS A 213 5.96 -20.35 -2.86
N TYR A 214 4.70 -19.98 -2.55
CA TYR A 214 3.84 -19.33 -3.52
C TYR A 214 4.30 -17.92 -3.89
N ARG A 215 4.74 -17.16 -2.89
CA ARG A 215 5.28 -15.81 -3.07
C ARG A 215 6.54 -15.81 -3.94
N LYS A 216 7.44 -16.75 -3.75
CA LYS A 216 8.67 -16.88 -4.56
C LYS A 216 8.36 -17.09 -6.03
N ARG A 217 7.37 -17.94 -6.34
CA ARG A 217 6.88 -18.13 -7.72
C ARG A 217 6.29 -16.84 -8.30
N GLN A 218 5.52 -16.09 -7.52
CA GLN A 218 4.97 -14.81 -7.96
C GLN A 218 6.07 -13.77 -8.23
N LEU A 219 7.18 -13.82 -7.50
CA LEU A 219 8.34 -12.96 -7.69
C LEU A 219 9.31 -13.46 -8.79
N GLY A 220 9.10 -14.67 -9.32
CA GLY A 220 9.98 -15.27 -10.33
C GLY A 220 11.30 -15.78 -9.72
N GLU A 221 11.31 -16.14 -8.45
CA GLU A 221 12.47 -16.64 -7.70
C GLU A 221 12.55 -18.17 -7.66
N GLU A 222 11.52 -18.86 -8.17
CA GLU A 222 11.43 -20.32 -8.38
C GLU A 222 11.02 -20.65 -9.81
#